data_91b05bca9336d82482ac3c17c9f54caf
#
_entry.id   91b05bca9336d82482ac3c17c9f54caf
#
_cell.length_a   1.000
_cell.length_b   1.000
_cell.length_c   1.000
_cell.angle_alpha   90.00
_cell.angle_beta   90.00
_cell.angle_gamma   90.00
#
_symmetry.space_group_name_H-M   'P 1'
#
loop_
_entity.id
_entity.type
_entity.pdbx_description
1 polymer ?
#
loop_
_entity_poly.entity_id
_entity_poly.type
_entity_poly.pdbx_seq_one_letter_code
_entity_poly.pdbx_strand_id
1 'polypeptide(L)'
;MNPILPTINTIEDVRRLSPDQLKTLAAEIRHYIIDTLSQHPGHLASSLGTVELTLALHYVFNTPDDKLIWDVGHQAYTHKIITGRREQFHTIRTYGGLSGFPRRDESEFDAFGTGHSSTSISAALGMATASTLQGNITRQHIAVIGDGSMTGGEAFEALN
;
A
#
# COMPACT_ATOMS: atom_id res chain seq x y z
N MET A 1 -19.65 -15.98 -11.65
CA MET A 1 -19.44 -15.70 -10.21
C MET A 1 -19.74 -14.21 -9.98
N ASN A 2 -20.29 -13.85 -8.82
CA ASN A 2 -20.46 -12.43 -8.50
C ASN A 2 -19.08 -11.81 -8.25
N PRO A 3 -18.83 -10.56 -8.68
CA PRO A 3 -17.57 -9.89 -8.45
C PRO A 3 -17.29 -9.72 -6.94
N ILE A 4 -16.03 -9.88 -6.55
CA ILE A 4 -15.58 -9.80 -5.15
C ILE A 4 -15.24 -8.37 -4.77
N LEU A 5 -14.57 -7.62 -5.63
CA LEU A 5 -14.09 -6.26 -5.33
C LEU A 5 -15.20 -5.33 -4.78
N PRO A 6 -16.43 -5.34 -5.30
CA PRO A 6 -17.51 -4.51 -4.74
C PRO A 6 -17.88 -4.84 -3.29
N THR A 7 -17.54 -6.02 -2.80
CA THR A 7 -17.83 -6.46 -1.41
C THR A 7 -16.73 -6.08 -0.43
N ILE A 8 -15.57 -5.61 -0.91
CA ILE A 8 -14.43 -5.23 -0.09
C ILE A 8 -14.59 -3.77 0.35
N ASN A 9 -14.92 -3.55 1.60
CA ASN A 9 -15.06 -2.22 2.19
C ASN A 9 -14.00 -1.97 3.28
N THR A 10 -13.52 -3.02 3.91
CA THR A 10 -12.52 -2.99 4.98
C THR A 10 -11.44 -4.05 4.74
N ILE A 11 -10.32 -3.94 5.45
CA ILE A 11 -9.25 -4.95 5.41
C ILE A 11 -9.73 -6.30 5.96
N GLU A 12 -10.65 -6.31 6.91
CA GLU A 12 -11.24 -7.53 7.45
C GLU A 12 -11.98 -8.33 6.38
N ASP A 13 -12.57 -7.67 5.38
CA ASP A 13 -13.22 -8.36 4.26
C ASP A 13 -12.17 -9.11 3.41
N VAL A 14 -10.99 -8.51 3.20
CA VAL A 14 -9.87 -9.17 2.50
C VAL A 14 -9.37 -10.37 3.30
N ARG A 15 -9.23 -10.27 4.62
CA ARG A 15 -8.73 -11.34 5.50
C ARG A 15 -9.66 -12.55 5.59
N ARG A 16 -10.94 -12.39 5.27
CA ARG A 16 -11.93 -13.49 5.25
C ARG A 16 -11.91 -14.28 3.94
N LEU A 17 -11.23 -13.81 2.91
CA LEU A 17 -11.20 -14.47 1.61
C LEU A 17 -10.34 -15.74 1.63
N SER A 18 -10.77 -16.76 0.88
CA SER A 18 -9.92 -17.91 0.58
C SER A 18 -8.80 -17.54 -0.40
N PRO A 19 -7.72 -18.34 -0.49
CA PRO A 19 -6.64 -18.09 -1.45
C PRO A 19 -7.12 -17.97 -2.91
N ASP A 20 -8.15 -18.74 -3.32
CA ASP A 20 -8.68 -18.65 -4.68
C ASP A 20 -9.52 -17.38 -4.89
N GLN A 21 -10.23 -16.93 -3.86
CA GLN A 21 -10.93 -15.65 -3.88
C GLN A 21 -9.94 -14.46 -3.93
N LEU A 22 -8.78 -14.56 -3.25
CA LEU A 22 -7.73 -13.54 -3.35
C LEU A 22 -7.15 -13.43 -4.77
N LYS A 23 -6.99 -14.55 -5.48
CA LYS A 23 -6.57 -14.53 -6.89
C LYS A 23 -7.62 -13.83 -7.78
N THR A 24 -8.89 -14.13 -7.55
CA THR A 24 -10.00 -13.48 -8.26
C THR A 24 -10.02 -11.98 -7.97
N LEU A 25 -9.92 -11.60 -6.69
CA LEU A 25 -9.85 -10.20 -6.28
C LEU A 25 -8.65 -9.47 -6.92
N ALA A 26 -7.48 -10.11 -6.99
CA ALA A 26 -6.31 -9.54 -7.65
C ALA A 26 -6.57 -9.23 -9.13
N ALA A 27 -7.23 -10.14 -9.85
CA ALA A 27 -7.61 -9.91 -11.24
C ALA A 27 -8.60 -8.75 -11.38
N GLU A 28 -9.61 -8.67 -10.51
CA GLU A 28 -10.60 -7.60 -10.51
C GLU A 28 -9.97 -6.23 -10.19
N ILE A 29 -9.05 -6.17 -9.21
CA ILE A 29 -8.31 -4.94 -8.89
C ILE A 29 -7.46 -4.48 -10.09
N ARG A 30 -6.80 -5.39 -10.80
CA ARG A 30 -6.05 -5.04 -12.02
C ARG A 30 -6.93 -4.37 -13.07
N HIS A 31 -8.08 -4.98 -13.36
CA HIS A 31 -9.04 -4.40 -14.31
C HIS A 31 -9.49 -3.02 -13.83
N TYR A 32 -9.85 -2.88 -12.57
CA TYR A 32 -10.29 -1.62 -12.01
C TYR A 32 -9.22 -0.52 -12.09
N ILE A 33 -7.95 -0.85 -11.82
CA ILE A 33 -6.82 0.10 -11.98
C ILE A 33 -6.65 0.48 -13.46
N ILE A 34 -6.69 -0.47 -14.38
CA ILE A 34 -6.55 -0.23 -15.82
C ILE A 34 -7.68 0.68 -16.31
N ASP A 35 -8.92 0.37 -15.98
CA ASP A 35 -10.08 1.14 -16.38
C ASP A 35 -10.02 2.59 -15.86
N THR A 36 -9.65 2.74 -14.58
CA THR A 36 -9.51 4.08 -13.98
C THR A 36 -8.39 4.87 -14.65
N LEU A 37 -7.21 4.28 -14.80
CA LEU A 37 -6.04 4.97 -15.37
C LEU A 37 -6.10 5.14 -16.90
N SER A 38 -7.03 4.50 -17.58
CA SER A 38 -7.34 4.82 -18.98
C SER A 38 -7.95 6.21 -19.14
N GLN A 39 -8.54 6.75 -18.07
CA GLN A 39 -9.23 8.04 -18.02
C GLN A 39 -8.44 9.10 -17.24
N HIS A 40 -7.50 8.69 -16.39
CA HIS A 40 -6.78 9.56 -15.48
C HIS A 40 -5.27 9.26 -15.50
N PRO A 41 -4.41 10.26 -15.32
CA PRO A 41 -2.96 10.03 -15.24
C PRO A 41 -2.59 9.26 -13.97
N GLY A 42 -1.67 8.30 -14.07
CA GLY A 42 -1.21 7.54 -12.91
C GLY A 42 -0.07 6.60 -13.21
N HIS A 43 0.40 5.90 -12.15
CA HIS A 43 1.50 4.94 -12.22
C HIS A 43 0.93 3.53 -12.48
N LEU A 44 0.74 3.16 -13.75
CA LEU A 44 0.08 1.92 -14.12
C LEU A 44 0.95 0.68 -13.83
N ALA A 45 2.11 0.57 -14.46
CA ALA A 45 2.92 -0.64 -14.41
C ALA A 45 3.36 -1.02 -13.00
N SER A 46 3.85 -0.04 -12.22
CA SER A 46 4.28 -0.26 -10.83
C SER A 46 3.13 -0.72 -9.93
N SER A 47 1.93 -0.15 -10.11
CA SER A 47 0.76 -0.54 -9.32
C SER A 47 0.21 -1.91 -9.71
N LEU A 48 0.24 -2.28 -11.00
CA LEU A 48 -0.13 -3.62 -11.45
C LEU A 48 0.85 -4.70 -10.95
N GLY A 49 2.14 -4.37 -10.84
CA GLY A 49 3.17 -5.28 -10.36
C GLY A 49 3.08 -5.63 -8.86
N THR A 50 2.35 -4.84 -8.07
CA THR A 50 2.26 -5.01 -6.62
C THR A 50 0.89 -5.47 -6.13
N VAL A 51 -0.04 -5.85 -7.00
CA VAL A 51 -1.41 -6.21 -6.58
C VAL A 51 -1.41 -7.37 -5.59
N GLU A 52 -0.82 -8.51 -5.96
CA GLU A 52 -0.77 -9.70 -5.10
C GLU A 52 0.07 -9.46 -3.85
N LEU A 53 1.20 -8.77 -3.99
CA LEU A 53 2.04 -8.40 -2.84
C LEU A 53 1.25 -7.58 -1.83
N THR A 54 0.50 -6.58 -2.30
CA THR A 54 -0.32 -5.73 -1.42
C THR A 54 -1.41 -6.53 -0.71
N LEU A 55 -2.12 -7.39 -1.44
CA LEU A 55 -3.13 -8.28 -0.86
C LEU A 55 -2.51 -9.21 0.19
N ALA A 56 -1.36 -9.82 -0.11
CA ALA A 56 -0.67 -10.71 0.81
C ALA A 56 -0.22 -9.98 2.09
N LEU A 57 0.35 -8.78 1.96
CA LEU A 57 0.78 -7.98 3.11
C LEU A 57 -0.40 -7.65 4.03
N HIS A 58 -1.51 -7.17 3.49
CA HIS A 58 -2.69 -6.87 4.30
C HIS A 58 -3.43 -8.10 4.83
N TYR A 59 -3.27 -9.24 4.17
CA TYR A 59 -3.82 -10.51 4.63
C TYR A 59 -3.06 -11.07 5.82
N VAL A 60 -1.72 -10.93 5.82
CA VAL A 60 -0.83 -11.54 6.83
C VAL A 60 -0.61 -10.61 8.03
N PHE A 61 -0.37 -9.31 7.78
CA PHE A 61 -0.04 -8.34 8.81
C PHE A 61 -1.28 -7.64 9.35
N ASN A 62 -1.25 -7.31 10.65
CA ASN A 62 -2.36 -6.64 11.33
C ASN A 62 -2.32 -5.12 11.11
N THR A 63 -2.45 -4.68 9.85
CA THR A 63 -2.55 -3.27 9.51
C THR A 63 -3.89 -2.68 9.97
N PRO A 64 -3.98 -1.43 10.44
CA PRO A 64 -2.92 -0.41 10.48
C PRO A 64 -2.03 -0.45 11.75
N ASP A 65 -2.22 -1.39 12.68
CA ASP A 65 -1.32 -1.48 13.85
C ASP A 65 0.10 -1.81 13.39
N ASP A 66 0.29 -2.87 12.64
CA ASP A 66 1.52 -3.11 11.89
C ASP A 66 1.70 -2.02 10.83
N LYS A 67 2.92 -1.48 10.70
CA LYS A 67 3.21 -0.32 9.86
C LYS A 67 3.72 -0.75 8.50
N LEU A 68 2.97 -0.41 7.47
CA LEU A 68 3.34 -0.64 6.08
C LEU A 68 3.82 0.68 5.47
N ILE A 69 5.10 0.74 5.10
CA ILE A 69 5.76 1.93 4.55
C ILE A 69 6.12 1.67 3.09
N TRP A 70 5.58 2.49 2.21
CA TRP A 70 5.83 2.41 0.78
C TRP A 70 6.99 3.32 0.39
N ASP A 71 8.02 2.78 -0.29
CA ASP A 71 9.07 3.61 -0.86
C ASP A 71 8.56 4.32 -2.11
N VAL A 72 8.76 5.64 -2.23
CA VAL A 72 8.12 6.50 -3.21
C VAL A 72 6.59 6.50 -3.08
N GLY A 73 5.97 5.32 -3.05
CA GLY A 73 4.52 5.13 -2.91
C GLY A 73 3.72 5.18 -4.22
N HIS A 74 4.40 5.21 -5.36
CA HIS A 74 3.77 5.18 -6.69
C HIS A 74 3.13 3.83 -7.05
N GLN A 75 3.44 2.78 -6.29
CA GLN A 75 2.94 1.41 -6.42
C GLN A 75 1.80 1.08 -5.43
N ALA A 76 1.27 2.08 -4.70
CA ALA A 76 0.33 1.88 -3.58
C ALA A 76 -1.16 1.97 -3.97
N TYR A 77 -1.53 1.82 -5.25
CA TYR A 77 -2.93 1.98 -5.65
C TYR A 77 -3.83 0.88 -5.10
N THR A 78 -3.38 -0.37 -5.15
CA THR A 78 -4.11 -1.49 -4.51
C THR A 78 -4.31 -1.24 -3.03
N HIS A 79 -3.28 -0.74 -2.33
CA HIS A 79 -3.37 -0.36 -0.92
C HIS A 79 -4.49 0.65 -0.68
N LYS A 80 -4.58 1.72 -1.48
CA LYS A 80 -5.67 2.70 -1.37
C LYS A 80 -7.04 2.07 -1.61
N ILE A 81 -7.17 1.22 -2.64
CA ILE A 81 -8.44 0.57 -3.01
C ILE A 81 -8.97 -0.28 -1.86
N ILE A 82 -8.14 -1.14 -1.26
CA ILE A 82 -8.59 -2.09 -0.23
C ILE A 82 -8.64 -1.49 1.18
N THR A 83 -8.12 -0.29 1.38
CA THR A 83 -8.18 0.43 2.67
C THR A 83 -9.26 1.52 2.71
N GLY A 84 -10.40 1.27 2.06
CA GLY A 84 -11.60 2.09 2.16
C GLY A 84 -11.70 3.25 1.17
N ARG A 85 -10.75 3.40 0.22
CA ARG A 85 -10.74 4.50 -0.76
C ARG A 85 -11.18 4.09 -2.17
N ARG A 86 -11.73 2.87 -2.33
CA ARG A 86 -12.19 2.34 -3.62
C ARG A 86 -13.15 3.29 -4.33
N GLU A 87 -14.20 3.73 -3.64
CA GLU A 87 -15.24 4.59 -4.24
C GLU A 87 -14.69 5.93 -4.73
N GLN A 88 -13.62 6.43 -4.10
CA GLN A 88 -12.98 7.69 -4.45
C GLN A 88 -11.82 7.50 -5.44
N PHE A 89 -11.46 6.26 -5.78
CA PHE A 89 -10.25 5.98 -6.56
C PHE A 89 -10.29 6.62 -7.96
N HIS A 90 -11.47 6.85 -8.53
CA HIS A 90 -11.66 7.59 -9.77
C HIS A 90 -11.17 9.05 -9.70
N THR A 91 -10.90 9.59 -8.50
CA THR A 91 -10.37 10.94 -8.32
C THR A 91 -8.85 10.96 -8.15
N ILE A 92 -8.18 9.82 -8.37
CA ILE A 92 -6.73 9.71 -8.17
C ILE A 92 -5.97 10.79 -8.95
N ARG A 93 -5.08 11.53 -8.29
CA ARG A 93 -4.27 12.60 -8.85
C ARG A 93 -5.04 13.78 -9.45
N THR A 94 -6.32 13.94 -9.14
CA THR A 94 -7.07 15.13 -9.49
C THR A 94 -7.02 16.16 -8.35
N TYR A 95 -7.26 17.42 -8.66
CA TYR A 95 -7.31 18.47 -7.64
C TYR A 95 -8.46 18.22 -6.66
N GLY A 96 -8.16 18.20 -5.38
CA GLY A 96 -9.12 17.87 -4.31
C GLY A 96 -9.50 16.39 -4.20
N GLY A 97 -8.94 15.52 -5.05
CA GLY A 97 -9.12 14.09 -5.02
C GLY A 97 -7.99 13.36 -4.27
N LEU A 98 -7.93 12.03 -4.45
CA LEU A 98 -6.91 11.20 -3.82
C LEU A 98 -5.51 11.53 -4.36
N SER A 99 -4.55 11.59 -3.45
CA SER A 99 -3.13 11.70 -3.78
C SER A 99 -2.65 10.47 -4.55
N GLY A 100 -1.72 10.67 -5.49
CA GLY A 100 -1.01 9.58 -6.18
C GLY A 100 -0.05 8.78 -5.29
N PHE A 101 0.17 9.23 -4.06
CA PHE A 101 1.07 8.64 -3.07
C PHE A 101 0.35 8.47 -1.73
N PRO A 102 0.81 7.58 -0.83
CA PRO A 102 0.31 7.52 0.54
C PRO A 102 0.44 8.86 1.26
N ARG A 103 -0.61 9.24 1.99
CA ARG A 103 -0.68 10.46 2.78
C ARG A 103 -1.36 10.18 4.12
N ARG A 104 -0.72 10.59 5.20
CA ARG A 104 -1.21 10.36 6.57
C ARG A 104 -2.54 11.04 6.88
N ASP A 105 -2.87 12.09 6.18
CA ASP A 105 -4.15 12.82 6.30
C ASP A 105 -5.28 12.21 5.44
N GLU A 106 -4.98 11.23 4.57
CA GLU A 106 -6.00 10.51 3.83
C GLU A 106 -6.52 9.25 4.55
N SER A 107 -5.64 8.55 5.27
CA SER A 107 -5.97 7.27 5.88
C SER A 107 -5.02 6.91 7.01
N GLU A 108 -5.54 6.27 8.06
CA GLU A 108 -4.75 5.69 9.14
C GLU A 108 -3.83 4.54 8.67
N PHE A 109 -4.15 3.93 7.53
CA PHE A 109 -3.32 2.91 6.89
C PHE A 109 -2.08 3.48 6.21
N ASP A 110 -2.04 4.77 5.94
CA ASP A 110 -0.88 5.46 5.35
C ASP A 110 0.10 5.86 6.47
N ALA A 111 0.89 4.89 6.93
CA ALA A 111 1.78 5.05 8.11
C ALA A 111 2.83 6.16 7.93
N PHE A 112 3.23 6.45 6.69
CA PHE A 112 4.24 7.44 6.35
C PHE A 112 3.87 8.19 5.07
N GLY A 113 4.08 9.51 5.05
CA GLY A 113 3.91 10.33 3.83
C GLY A 113 5.10 10.12 2.90
N THR A 114 4.84 9.76 1.64
CA THR A 114 5.87 9.34 0.69
C THR A 114 5.87 10.18 -0.58
N GLY A 115 6.88 9.98 -1.41
CA GLY A 115 7.10 10.70 -2.67
C GLY A 115 8.56 10.66 -3.12
N HIS A 116 9.52 10.60 -2.18
CA HIS A 116 10.94 10.44 -2.44
C HIS A 116 11.38 8.97 -2.31
N SER A 117 12.37 8.58 -3.13
CA SER A 117 12.93 7.23 -3.12
C SER A 117 13.89 7.02 -1.94
N SER A 118 14.12 5.76 -1.58
CA SER A 118 15.13 5.27 -0.64
C SER A 118 14.85 5.58 0.83
N THR A 119 13.69 6.16 1.18
CA THR A 119 13.36 6.63 2.54
C THR A 119 12.65 5.59 3.41
N SER A 120 12.08 4.56 2.81
CA SER A 120 11.17 3.63 3.51
C SER A 120 11.86 2.79 4.59
N ILE A 121 13.11 2.39 4.36
CA ILE A 121 13.88 1.57 5.31
C ILE A 121 14.21 2.40 6.55
N SER A 122 14.71 3.63 6.38
CA SER A 122 14.97 4.55 7.50
C SER A 122 13.70 4.84 8.30
N ALA A 123 12.57 5.08 7.61
CA ALA A 123 11.29 5.32 8.27
C ALA A 123 10.82 4.09 9.05
N ALA A 124 10.91 2.90 8.47
CA ALA A 124 10.55 1.64 9.13
C ALA A 124 11.43 1.38 10.36
N LEU A 125 12.75 1.58 10.24
CA LEU A 125 13.70 1.43 11.34
C LEU A 125 13.39 2.41 12.50
N GLY A 126 13.14 3.67 12.18
CA GLY A 126 12.79 4.68 13.19
C GLY A 126 11.49 4.33 13.93
N MET A 127 10.45 3.88 13.19
CA MET A 127 9.19 3.45 13.79
C MET A 127 9.35 2.17 14.62
N ALA A 128 10.18 1.20 14.18
CA ALA A 128 10.47 -0.02 14.93
C ALA A 128 11.19 0.29 16.23
N THR A 129 12.19 1.16 16.18
CA THR A 129 12.91 1.64 17.36
C THR A 129 11.96 2.31 18.35
N ALA A 130 11.09 3.21 17.87
CA ALA A 130 10.10 3.87 18.71
C ALA A 130 9.11 2.88 19.34
N SER A 131 8.63 1.90 18.59
CA SER A 131 7.74 0.84 19.11
C SER A 131 8.43 0.03 20.22
N THR A 132 9.69 -0.35 20.02
CA THR A 132 10.48 -1.06 21.02
C THR A 132 10.65 -0.25 22.31
N LEU A 133 11.00 1.04 22.19
CA LEU A 133 11.13 1.93 23.34
C LEU A 133 9.80 2.14 24.11
N GLN A 134 8.68 2.03 23.41
CA GLN A 134 7.33 2.08 23.99
C GLN A 134 6.86 0.73 24.56
N GLY A 135 7.67 -0.32 24.49
CA GLY A 135 7.34 -1.68 24.94
C GLY A 135 6.47 -2.48 23.98
N ASN A 136 6.19 -1.97 22.79
CA ASN A 136 5.44 -2.72 21.76
C ASN A 136 6.42 -3.45 20.83
N ILE A 137 6.90 -4.61 21.30
CA ILE A 137 7.90 -5.44 20.59
C ILE A 137 7.28 -6.39 19.55
N THR A 138 5.97 -6.50 19.50
CA THR A 138 5.26 -7.41 18.58
C THR A 138 4.83 -6.75 17.27
N ARG A 139 4.74 -5.42 17.26
CA ARG A 139 4.35 -4.64 16.09
C ARG A 139 5.38 -4.79 14.97
N GLN A 140 4.91 -5.13 13.78
CA GLN A 140 5.75 -5.27 12.61
C GLN A 140 5.88 -3.93 11.86
N HIS A 141 7.05 -3.72 11.24
CA HIS A 141 7.34 -2.53 10.45
C HIS A 141 7.91 -2.99 9.10
N ILE A 142 7.14 -2.83 8.05
CA ILE A 142 7.39 -3.40 6.74
C ILE A 142 7.68 -2.26 5.74
N ALA A 143 8.87 -2.25 5.15
CA ALA A 143 9.22 -1.38 4.04
C ALA A 143 9.00 -2.11 2.71
N VAL A 144 8.18 -1.52 1.82
CA VAL A 144 8.00 -2.00 0.45
C VAL A 144 8.80 -1.08 -0.46
N ILE A 145 9.92 -1.58 -0.96
CA ILE A 145 10.89 -0.80 -1.72
C ILE A 145 11.18 -1.49 -3.07
N GLY A 146 11.26 -0.70 -4.14
CA GLY A 146 11.66 -1.18 -5.45
C GLY A 146 13.19 -1.25 -5.60
N ASP A 147 13.64 -2.07 -6.54
CA ASP A 147 15.06 -2.28 -6.84
C ASP A 147 15.79 -0.97 -7.19
N GLY A 148 15.15 -0.10 -7.96
CA GLY A 148 15.69 1.22 -8.28
C GLY A 148 15.92 2.10 -7.04
N SER A 149 15.00 2.08 -6.09
CA SER A 149 15.14 2.82 -4.83
C SER A 149 16.21 2.23 -3.90
N MET A 150 16.50 0.93 -4.01
CA MET A 150 17.59 0.28 -3.27
C MET A 150 18.99 0.76 -3.71
N THR A 151 19.12 1.46 -4.83
CA THR A 151 20.41 2.02 -5.26
C THR A 151 20.77 3.33 -4.56
N GLY A 152 19.84 3.93 -3.82
CA GLY A 152 20.06 5.18 -3.10
C GLY A 152 20.91 5.01 -1.84
N GLY A 153 21.80 5.96 -1.56
CA GLY A 153 22.68 5.92 -0.39
C GLY A 153 21.94 5.85 0.94
N GLU A 154 20.79 6.51 1.04
CA GLU A 154 19.96 6.48 2.26
C GLU A 154 19.44 5.08 2.61
N ALA A 155 19.13 4.25 1.60
CA ALA A 155 18.74 2.85 1.85
C ALA A 155 19.88 2.05 2.49
N PHE A 156 21.11 2.24 2.01
CA PHE A 156 22.29 1.58 2.59
C PHE A 156 22.65 2.12 3.97
N GLU A 157 22.51 3.43 4.18
CA GLU A 157 22.71 4.04 5.49
C GLU A 157 21.78 3.43 6.54
N ALA A 158 20.52 3.22 6.18
CA ALA A 158 19.53 2.62 7.07
C ALA A 158 19.76 1.13 7.33
N LEU A 159 20.43 0.42 6.41
CA LEU A 159 20.76 -1.01 6.57
C LEU A 159 22.03 -1.24 7.38
N ASN A 160 22.89 -0.23 7.54
CA ASN A 160 24.17 -0.31 8.24
C ASN A 160 23.97 -0.17 9.77
#